data_d4d71937f43bb7ecd19cd971181a2d35
#
_entry.id   d4d71937f43bb7ecd19cd971181a2d35
#
_cell.length_a   1.000
_cell.length_b   1.000
_cell.length_c   1.000
_cell.angle_alpha   90.00
_cell.angle_beta   90.00
_cell.angle_gamma   90.00
#
_symmetry.space_group_name_H-M   'P 1'
#
loop_
_entity.id
_entity.type
_entity.pdbx_description
1 polymer ?
#
loop_
_entity_poly.entity_id
_entity_poly.type
_entity_poly.pdbx_seq_one_letter_code
_entity_poly.pdbx_strand_id
1 'polypeptide(L)'
;MWLLLAGNVLLVCAADATPIGCRRVPNFGKLYHVKGELSLPHSEIKEPFEAWYDLEGNRSRIDYRNGKVRTYLIGNDLDYGVIYTITPVNTATEIQAIKCFQLNGTQEGPIRPQAALPDLQGFEFEKMENYEGVLCEVWKNVTQVGHKKNTYRLWVTRPATPHRFEMVGFNTLLESHNDKYTIDYSDFSPQTESDIFIPSGGMTCEEFPDPVEEHQILANPIQDYVNTSPVSHAHRLFGPFKEKFNRQYESEKEHEERENYFIHSLRHVHSTNRAGLTYSLGINDFSDWSNAERARLRGGILIPDREKDTE
;
A
#
# COMPACT_ATOMS: atom_id res chain seq x y z
N MET A 1 21.16 53.55 -10.46
CA MET A 1 20.08 52.79 -11.04
C MET A 1 20.74 51.59 -11.74
N TRP A 2 20.90 50.51 -10.98
CA TRP A 2 21.55 49.25 -11.44
C TRP A 2 20.48 48.22 -11.66
N LEU A 3 20.33 47.82 -12.96
CA LEU A 3 19.47 46.71 -13.35
C LEU A 3 20.25 45.39 -13.16
N LEU A 4 19.81 44.56 -12.26
CA LEU A 4 20.22 43.19 -12.14
C LEU A 4 19.42 42.36 -13.15
N LEU A 5 20.09 41.91 -14.23
CA LEU A 5 19.61 40.90 -15.16
C LEU A 5 19.77 39.52 -14.49
N ALA A 6 18.68 38.91 -14.07
CA ALA A 6 18.64 37.52 -13.70
C ALA A 6 18.67 36.65 -14.94
N GLY A 7 19.84 36.11 -15.28
CA GLY A 7 20.00 35.13 -16.37
C GLY A 7 19.44 33.77 -15.96
N ASN A 8 18.35 33.37 -16.61
CA ASN A 8 17.87 31.99 -16.56
C ASN A 8 18.86 31.13 -17.37
N VAL A 9 19.68 30.35 -16.68
CA VAL A 9 20.51 29.31 -17.31
C VAL A 9 19.61 28.13 -17.61
N LEU A 10 19.11 28.04 -18.82
CA LEU A 10 18.53 26.84 -19.40
C LEU A 10 19.67 25.82 -19.64
N LEU A 11 19.82 24.85 -18.76
CA LEU A 11 20.68 23.69 -18.99
C LEU A 11 20.05 22.83 -20.09
N VAL A 12 20.56 22.96 -21.32
CA VAL A 12 20.22 22.07 -22.43
C VAL A 12 21.04 20.79 -22.25
N CYS A 13 20.41 19.72 -21.77
CA CYS A 13 21.01 18.39 -21.77
C CYS A 13 21.03 17.84 -23.20
N ALA A 14 22.23 17.70 -23.79
CA ALA A 14 22.42 17.06 -25.08
C ALA A 14 22.14 15.55 -24.98
N ALA A 15 21.52 14.97 -26.00
CA ALA A 15 21.30 13.54 -26.12
C ALA A 15 22.64 12.80 -26.23
N ASP A 16 22.72 11.61 -25.62
CA ASP A 16 23.84 10.66 -25.61
C ASP A 16 25.00 11.00 -24.66
N ALA A 17 25.00 10.29 -23.52
CA ALA A 17 25.92 10.35 -22.40
C ALA A 17 25.60 11.42 -21.33
N THR A 18 24.44 11.33 -20.70
CA THR A 18 24.12 12.21 -19.55
C THR A 18 24.99 11.88 -18.34
N PRO A 19 25.71 12.87 -17.77
CA PRO A 19 26.36 12.70 -16.47
C PRO A 19 25.31 12.33 -15.40
N ILE A 20 25.72 11.60 -14.38
CA ILE A 20 24.88 11.06 -13.27
C ILE A 20 23.93 12.11 -12.66
N GLY A 21 24.15 13.42 -12.86
CA GLY A 21 23.37 14.52 -12.29
C GLY A 21 22.15 15.04 -13.10
N CYS A 22 21.85 14.52 -14.30
CA CYS A 22 20.77 15.06 -15.17
C CYS A 22 19.69 14.05 -15.57
N ARG A 23 19.52 12.95 -14.83
CA ARG A 23 18.45 12.00 -15.13
C ARG A 23 17.10 12.56 -14.71
N ARG A 24 16.16 12.59 -15.66
CA ARG A 24 14.79 12.99 -15.36
C ARG A 24 14.09 11.86 -14.62
N VAL A 25 13.37 12.21 -13.54
CA VAL A 25 12.50 11.30 -12.82
C VAL A 25 11.51 10.66 -13.81
N PRO A 26 11.31 9.32 -13.76
CA PRO A 26 10.33 8.64 -14.60
C PRO A 26 8.92 9.21 -14.38
N ASN A 27 8.11 9.18 -15.43
CA ASN A 27 6.71 9.62 -15.36
C ASN A 27 5.83 8.55 -15.99
N PHE A 28 4.97 7.95 -15.20
CA PHE A 28 4.06 6.88 -15.65
C PHE A 28 2.86 7.37 -16.45
N GLY A 29 2.71 8.70 -16.57
CA GLY A 29 1.57 9.30 -17.26
C GLY A 29 0.34 9.45 -16.40
N LYS A 30 -0.73 9.93 -17.02
CA LYS A 30 -2.04 10.18 -16.37
C LYS A 30 -3.06 9.07 -16.66
N LEU A 31 -2.73 8.18 -17.58
CA LEU A 31 -3.55 7.05 -17.99
C LEU A 31 -2.67 5.81 -18.07
N TYR A 32 -3.03 4.74 -17.35
CA TYR A 32 -2.32 3.48 -17.42
C TYR A 32 -3.14 2.30 -16.92
N HIS A 33 -2.72 1.12 -17.34
CA HIS A 33 -3.09 -0.18 -16.80
C HIS A 33 -1.82 -0.89 -16.31
N VAL A 34 -1.90 -1.59 -15.18
CA VAL A 34 -0.77 -2.36 -14.62
C VAL A 34 -1.27 -3.53 -13.80
N LYS A 35 -0.57 -4.65 -13.88
CA LYS A 35 -0.69 -5.75 -12.93
C LYS A 35 0.46 -5.72 -11.94
N GLY A 36 0.24 -6.33 -10.78
CA GLY A 36 1.30 -6.47 -9.78
C GLY A 36 0.95 -7.47 -8.69
N GLU A 37 1.95 -7.80 -7.89
CA GLU A 37 1.81 -8.61 -6.69
C GLU A 37 2.41 -7.86 -5.50
N LEU A 38 1.57 -7.57 -4.50
CA LEU A 38 2.01 -7.06 -3.21
C LEU A 38 2.49 -8.22 -2.35
N SER A 39 3.72 -8.12 -1.85
CA SER A 39 4.31 -9.09 -0.93
C SER A 39 4.61 -8.45 0.43
N LEU A 40 4.08 -9.06 1.51
CA LEU A 40 4.28 -8.66 2.90
C LEU A 40 4.99 -9.81 3.63
N PRO A 41 6.35 -9.84 3.66
CA PRO A 41 7.09 -10.99 4.17
C PRO A 41 6.79 -11.32 5.64
N HIS A 42 6.62 -10.30 6.49
CA HIS A 42 6.31 -10.48 7.92
C HIS A 42 4.97 -11.16 8.19
N SER A 43 4.05 -11.11 7.24
CA SER A 43 2.71 -11.71 7.34
C SER A 43 2.53 -12.89 6.38
N GLU A 44 3.57 -13.29 5.65
CA GLU A 44 3.55 -14.35 4.64
C GLU A 44 2.45 -14.14 3.57
N ILE A 45 2.17 -12.86 3.25
CA ILE A 45 1.12 -12.47 2.32
C ILE A 45 1.71 -12.23 0.95
N LYS A 46 1.03 -12.77 -0.06
CA LYS A 46 1.15 -12.42 -1.47
C LYS A 46 -0.23 -12.12 -2.01
N GLU A 47 -0.41 -10.91 -2.53
CA GLU A 47 -1.69 -10.42 -3.00
C GLU A 47 -1.57 -9.87 -4.42
N PRO A 48 -2.00 -10.63 -5.43
CA PRO A 48 -2.04 -10.14 -6.80
C PRO A 48 -3.13 -9.08 -6.95
N PHE A 49 -2.84 -8.07 -7.78
CA PHE A 49 -3.77 -7.03 -8.15
C PHE A 49 -3.65 -6.65 -9.62
N GLU A 50 -4.69 -6.03 -10.14
CA GLU A 50 -4.74 -5.40 -11.47
C GLU A 50 -5.38 -4.02 -11.32
N ALA A 51 -4.75 -2.99 -11.90
CA ALA A 51 -5.16 -1.61 -11.68
C ALA A 51 -5.25 -0.82 -12.98
N TRP A 52 -6.29 -0.02 -13.09
CA TRP A 52 -6.54 0.95 -14.15
C TRP A 52 -6.68 2.33 -13.55
N TYR A 53 -5.98 3.28 -14.12
CA TYR A 53 -5.92 4.66 -13.65
C TYR A 53 -6.15 5.63 -14.79
N ASP A 54 -7.04 6.59 -14.59
CA ASP A 54 -7.37 7.67 -15.53
C ASP A 54 -7.55 8.97 -14.75
N LEU A 55 -6.47 9.75 -14.63
CA LEU A 55 -6.47 11.01 -13.91
C LEU A 55 -7.37 12.07 -14.57
N GLU A 56 -7.36 12.13 -15.92
CA GLU A 56 -8.15 13.12 -16.67
C GLU A 56 -9.64 12.78 -16.64
N GLY A 57 -9.97 11.50 -16.69
CA GLY A 57 -11.33 11.00 -16.47
C GLY A 57 -11.73 10.98 -14.99
N ASN A 58 -10.85 11.37 -14.08
CA ASN A 58 -11.07 11.40 -12.62
C ASN A 58 -11.60 10.07 -12.06
N ARG A 59 -11.01 8.95 -12.48
CA ARG A 59 -11.47 7.60 -12.14
C ARG A 59 -10.33 6.61 -12.04
N SER A 60 -10.52 5.58 -11.20
CA SER A 60 -9.62 4.42 -11.10
C SER A 60 -10.41 3.16 -10.74
N ARG A 61 -9.84 2.02 -11.09
CA ARG A 61 -10.32 0.70 -10.67
C ARG A 61 -9.13 -0.13 -10.24
N ILE A 62 -9.28 -0.87 -9.14
CA ILE A 62 -8.29 -1.84 -8.68
C ILE A 62 -9.02 -3.13 -8.32
N ASP A 63 -8.57 -4.20 -8.94
CA ASP A 63 -9.05 -5.56 -8.71
C ASP A 63 -8.00 -6.32 -7.90
N TYR A 64 -8.39 -6.87 -6.76
CA TYR A 64 -7.53 -7.69 -5.89
C TYR A 64 -7.88 -9.17 -6.02
N ARG A 65 -6.89 -10.03 -5.81
CA ARG A 65 -7.09 -11.49 -5.78
C ARG A 65 -7.78 -12.00 -7.05
N ASN A 66 -7.28 -11.58 -8.23
CA ASN A 66 -7.85 -11.94 -9.54
C ASN A 66 -9.33 -11.54 -9.69
N GLY A 67 -9.68 -10.33 -9.25
CA GLY A 67 -11.02 -9.77 -9.38
C GLY A 67 -12.05 -10.24 -8.35
N LYS A 68 -11.63 -10.94 -7.29
CA LYS A 68 -12.52 -11.31 -6.18
C LYS A 68 -13.01 -10.07 -5.44
N VAL A 69 -12.15 -9.08 -5.23
CA VAL A 69 -12.51 -7.76 -4.70
C VAL A 69 -12.22 -6.74 -5.77
N ARG A 70 -13.21 -5.94 -6.12
CA ARG A 70 -13.10 -4.89 -7.14
C ARG A 70 -13.50 -3.56 -6.54
N THR A 71 -12.60 -2.60 -6.60
CA THR A 71 -12.82 -1.25 -6.06
C THR A 71 -12.75 -0.24 -7.19
N TYR A 72 -13.78 0.59 -7.28
CA TYR A 72 -13.91 1.68 -8.24
C TYR A 72 -13.94 2.99 -7.47
N LEU A 73 -13.12 3.97 -7.88
CA LEU A 73 -13.14 5.33 -7.39
C LEU A 73 -13.51 6.23 -8.57
N ILE A 74 -14.69 6.86 -8.51
CA ILE A 74 -15.27 7.67 -9.59
C ILE A 74 -15.49 9.08 -9.04
N GLY A 75 -14.54 9.98 -9.30
CA GLY A 75 -14.56 11.33 -8.75
C GLY A 75 -15.55 12.28 -9.45
N ASN A 76 -16.04 11.91 -10.62
CA ASN A 76 -17.04 12.69 -11.39
C ASN A 76 -18.48 12.19 -11.19
N ASP A 77 -18.70 11.16 -10.37
CA ASP A 77 -20.02 10.66 -10.03
C ASP A 77 -20.50 11.37 -8.76
N LEU A 78 -21.77 11.77 -8.73
CA LEU A 78 -22.32 12.62 -7.68
C LEU A 78 -21.52 13.94 -7.48
N ASP A 79 -21.84 14.73 -6.46
CA ASP A 79 -21.23 16.05 -6.26
C ASP A 79 -19.73 15.95 -5.83
N TYR A 80 -19.39 14.89 -5.06
CA TYR A 80 -18.05 14.72 -4.46
C TYR A 80 -17.41 13.37 -4.77
N GLY A 81 -17.94 12.65 -5.75
CA GLY A 81 -17.46 11.34 -6.15
C GLY A 81 -17.97 10.19 -5.28
N VAL A 82 -17.68 8.97 -5.71
CA VAL A 82 -18.18 7.74 -5.09
C VAL A 82 -17.12 6.65 -5.15
N ILE A 83 -17.04 5.81 -4.10
CA ILE A 83 -16.33 4.54 -4.08
C ILE A 83 -17.35 3.42 -4.17
N TYR A 84 -17.16 2.50 -5.12
CA TYR A 84 -17.87 1.22 -5.14
C TYR A 84 -16.89 0.10 -4.83
N THR A 85 -17.25 -0.81 -3.92
CA THR A 85 -16.49 -2.03 -3.65
C THR A 85 -17.37 -3.25 -3.80
N ILE A 86 -17.00 -4.12 -4.73
CA ILE A 86 -17.65 -5.41 -4.95
C ILE A 86 -16.77 -6.50 -4.34
N THR A 87 -17.28 -7.21 -3.33
CA THR A 87 -16.49 -8.13 -2.53
C THR A 87 -17.31 -9.32 -2.04
N PRO A 88 -16.73 -10.52 -1.91
CA PRO A 88 -17.37 -11.61 -1.20
C PRO A 88 -17.43 -11.30 0.31
N VAL A 89 -18.57 -11.55 0.92
CA VAL A 89 -18.79 -11.45 2.37
C VAL A 89 -19.39 -12.72 2.92
N ASN A 90 -19.05 -13.06 4.17
CA ASN A 90 -19.70 -14.13 4.91
C ASN A 90 -20.80 -13.53 5.79
N THR A 91 -22.02 -13.96 5.60
CA THR A 91 -23.18 -13.57 6.42
C THR A 91 -23.60 -14.75 7.30
N ALA A 92 -24.58 -14.52 8.19
CA ALA A 92 -25.12 -15.59 9.02
C ALA A 92 -25.80 -16.71 8.20
N THR A 93 -26.26 -16.38 6.99
CA THR A 93 -27.05 -17.28 6.13
C THR A 93 -26.33 -17.71 4.86
N GLU A 94 -25.33 -16.94 4.42
CA GLU A 94 -24.65 -17.15 3.14
C GLU A 94 -23.13 -16.99 3.31
N ILE A 95 -22.39 -17.91 2.69
CA ILE A 95 -20.91 -17.87 2.64
C ILE A 95 -20.50 -17.34 1.27
N GLN A 96 -19.55 -16.40 1.24
CA GLN A 96 -19.01 -15.79 0.01
C GLN A 96 -20.09 -15.12 -0.87
N ALA A 97 -21.12 -14.56 -0.25
CA ALA A 97 -22.12 -13.76 -0.96
C ALA A 97 -21.46 -12.52 -1.59
N ILE A 98 -21.60 -12.33 -2.89
CA ILE A 98 -21.05 -11.15 -3.56
C ILE A 98 -21.96 -9.96 -3.26
N LYS A 99 -21.37 -8.97 -2.57
CA LYS A 99 -22.05 -7.72 -2.25
C LYS A 99 -21.37 -6.53 -2.88
N CYS A 100 -22.16 -5.50 -3.14
CA CYS A 100 -21.70 -4.18 -3.55
C CYS A 100 -21.88 -3.20 -2.38
N PHE A 101 -20.80 -2.50 -2.01
CA PHE A 101 -20.82 -1.41 -1.05
C PHE A 101 -20.52 -0.09 -1.74
N GLN A 102 -21.15 0.98 -1.27
CA GLN A 102 -20.98 2.34 -1.78
C GLN A 102 -20.63 3.30 -0.65
N LEU A 103 -19.65 4.18 -0.90
CA LEU A 103 -19.29 5.30 -0.05
C LEU A 103 -19.29 6.57 -0.89
N ASN A 104 -20.11 7.54 -0.51
CA ASN A 104 -20.16 8.85 -1.18
C ASN A 104 -19.09 9.77 -0.61
N GLY A 105 -18.44 10.53 -1.47
CA GLY A 105 -17.54 11.61 -1.07
C GLY A 105 -18.31 12.75 -0.37
N THR A 106 -17.54 13.58 0.35
CA THR A 106 -18.06 14.79 1.01
C THR A 106 -17.24 16.01 0.58
N GLN A 107 -17.70 17.19 0.92
CA GLN A 107 -16.97 18.43 0.63
C GLN A 107 -15.59 18.45 1.28
N GLU A 108 -15.44 17.89 2.49
CA GLU A 108 -14.18 17.79 3.23
C GLU A 108 -13.31 16.63 2.71
N GLY A 109 -13.91 15.59 2.14
CA GLY A 109 -13.27 14.39 1.64
C GLY A 109 -13.80 13.96 0.27
N PRO A 110 -13.53 14.71 -0.82
CA PRO A 110 -13.96 14.32 -2.16
C PRO A 110 -13.20 13.08 -2.63
N ILE A 111 -13.90 12.16 -3.28
CA ILE A 111 -13.31 10.97 -3.87
C ILE A 111 -12.49 11.35 -5.10
N ARG A 112 -11.29 10.81 -5.16
CA ARG A 112 -10.34 11.00 -6.26
C ARG A 112 -9.79 9.67 -6.73
N PRO A 113 -9.36 9.57 -8.01
CA PRO A 113 -8.74 8.36 -8.51
C PRO A 113 -7.48 8.02 -7.72
N GLN A 114 -7.30 6.74 -7.47
CA GLN A 114 -6.19 6.23 -6.69
C GLN A 114 -5.15 5.59 -7.59
N ALA A 115 -3.92 6.07 -7.52
CA ALA A 115 -2.80 5.48 -8.23
C ALA A 115 -2.38 4.13 -7.59
N ALA A 116 -1.95 3.20 -8.44
CA ALA A 116 -1.29 1.95 -8.04
C ALA A 116 0.24 2.01 -8.22
N LEU A 117 0.74 3.11 -8.76
CA LEU A 117 2.16 3.41 -8.90
C LEU A 117 2.55 4.55 -7.95
N PRO A 118 3.78 4.55 -7.40
CA PRO A 118 4.21 5.57 -6.46
C PRO A 118 4.35 6.95 -7.13
N ASP A 119 4.05 8.00 -6.37
CA ASP A 119 4.50 9.35 -6.71
C ASP A 119 6.00 9.43 -6.48
N LEU A 120 6.73 9.86 -7.52
CA LEU A 120 8.18 9.92 -7.49
C LEU A 120 8.71 11.30 -7.04
N GLN A 121 7.89 12.16 -6.48
CA GLN A 121 8.35 13.39 -5.88
C GLN A 121 9.32 13.07 -4.71
N GLY A 122 10.51 13.66 -4.75
CA GLY A 122 11.55 13.41 -3.75
C GLY A 122 12.40 12.15 -3.99
N PHE A 123 12.16 11.42 -5.09
CA PHE A 123 13.05 10.33 -5.47
C PHE A 123 14.27 10.86 -6.22
N GLU A 124 15.43 10.28 -5.89
CA GLU A 124 16.71 10.55 -6.53
C GLU A 124 17.25 9.27 -7.19
N PHE A 125 17.96 9.42 -8.30
CA PHE A 125 18.64 8.30 -8.96
C PHE A 125 19.72 7.74 -8.03
N GLU A 126 19.63 6.44 -7.68
CA GLU A 126 20.62 5.76 -6.83
C GLU A 126 21.67 5.04 -7.69
N LYS A 127 21.25 4.19 -8.62
CA LYS A 127 22.16 3.33 -9.42
C LYS A 127 21.45 2.68 -10.61
N MET A 128 22.26 2.05 -11.46
CA MET A 128 21.78 1.03 -12.42
C MET A 128 21.92 -0.35 -11.77
N GLU A 129 20.93 -1.20 -11.92
CA GLU A 129 20.94 -2.56 -11.35
C GLU A 129 20.20 -3.54 -12.27
N ASN A 130 20.73 -4.75 -12.39
CA ASN A 130 20.01 -5.82 -13.07
C ASN A 130 18.97 -6.42 -12.11
N TYR A 131 17.70 -6.33 -12.51
CA TYR A 131 16.59 -6.95 -11.79
C TYR A 131 15.94 -8.01 -12.69
N GLU A 132 16.02 -9.27 -12.30
CA GLU A 132 15.48 -10.43 -13.05
C GLU A 132 15.88 -10.47 -14.53
N GLY A 133 17.14 -10.11 -14.83
CA GLY A 133 17.66 -10.10 -16.18
C GLY A 133 17.44 -8.79 -16.95
N VAL A 134 16.74 -7.81 -16.37
CA VAL A 134 16.45 -6.51 -16.96
C VAL A 134 17.29 -5.43 -16.30
N LEU A 135 18.02 -4.62 -17.08
CA LEU A 135 18.81 -3.50 -16.55
C LEU A 135 17.90 -2.31 -16.25
N CYS A 136 17.68 -2.05 -14.96
CA CYS A 136 16.81 -1.02 -14.43
C CYS A 136 17.57 0.19 -13.89
N GLU A 137 16.97 1.36 -13.95
CA GLU A 137 17.30 2.49 -13.09
C GLU A 137 16.66 2.26 -11.73
N VAL A 138 17.45 2.44 -10.66
CA VAL A 138 16.95 2.39 -9.28
C VAL A 138 16.83 3.82 -8.76
N TRP A 139 15.63 4.18 -8.37
CA TRP A 139 15.29 5.48 -7.79
C TRP A 139 14.96 5.28 -6.31
N LYS A 140 15.48 6.16 -5.45
CA LYS A 140 15.40 6.04 -4.01
C LYS A 140 14.82 7.30 -3.37
N ASN A 141 13.98 7.09 -2.36
CA ASN A 141 13.53 8.13 -1.44
C ASN A 141 13.69 7.63 0.00
N VAL A 142 13.99 8.54 0.94
CA VAL A 142 14.09 8.23 2.37
C VAL A 142 13.26 9.23 3.13
N THR A 143 12.31 8.73 3.92
CA THR A 143 11.50 9.55 4.83
C THR A 143 11.75 9.15 6.27
N GLN A 144 11.63 10.10 7.20
CA GLN A 144 11.73 9.82 8.62
C GLN A 144 10.70 10.66 9.39
N VAL A 145 9.94 10.00 10.27
CA VAL A 145 9.05 10.65 11.24
C VAL A 145 9.20 9.95 12.59
N GLY A 146 9.57 10.70 13.61
CA GLY A 146 9.92 10.13 14.91
C GLY A 146 11.03 9.09 14.77
N HIS A 147 10.79 7.91 15.28
CA HIS A 147 11.73 6.79 15.23
C HIS A 147 11.64 5.96 13.96
N LYS A 148 10.66 6.20 13.08
CA LYS A 148 10.43 5.41 11.85
C LYS A 148 11.16 6.04 10.67
N LYS A 149 12.14 5.32 10.13
CA LYS A 149 12.89 5.68 8.93
C LYS A 149 12.57 4.69 7.82
N ASN A 150 11.88 5.15 6.79
CA ASN A 150 11.50 4.33 5.65
C ASN A 150 12.38 4.64 4.44
N THR A 151 12.92 3.59 3.84
CA THR A 151 13.68 3.68 2.59
C THR A 151 12.86 3.04 1.48
N TYR A 152 12.51 3.83 0.48
CA TYR A 152 11.76 3.40 -0.69
C TYR A 152 12.70 3.27 -1.88
N ARG A 153 12.54 2.23 -2.70
CA ARG A 153 13.24 2.04 -3.97
C ARG A 153 12.27 1.65 -5.06
N LEU A 154 12.49 2.19 -6.25
CA LEU A 154 11.78 1.84 -7.46
C LEU A 154 12.76 1.38 -8.53
N TRP A 155 12.55 0.20 -9.07
CA TRP A 155 13.23 -0.31 -10.26
C TRP A 155 12.36 -0.02 -11.47
N VAL A 156 12.92 0.68 -12.45
CA VAL A 156 12.18 1.12 -13.63
C VAL A 156 13.09 1.09 -14.88
N THR A 157 12.53 0.70 -16.02
CA THR A 157 13.21 0.87 -17.33
C THR A 157 12.70 2.10 -18.06
N ARG A 158 13.51 2.63 -18.99
CA ARG A 158 13.09 3.73 -19.85
C ARG A 158 12.09 3.27 -20.92
N PRO A 159 11.08 4.09 -21.31
CA PRO A 159 10.86 5.47 -20.83
C PRO A 159 10.29 5.56 -19.41
N ALA A 160 9.44 4.62 -18.94
CA ALA A 160 8.84 4.59 -17.59
C ALA A 160 8.07 3.28 -17.37
N THR A 161 8.70 2.11 -17.55
CA THR A 161 8.07 0.82 -17.23
C THR A 161 8.48 0.39 -15.82
N PRO A 162 7.55 0.33 -14.85
CA PRO A 162 7.85 -0.10 -13.50
C PRO A 162 8.09 -1.62 -13.46
N HIS A 163 9.04 -2.06 -12.64
CA HIS A 163 9.31 -3.48 -12.40
C HIS A 163 9.12 -3.85 -10.93
N ARG A 164 9.64 -3.03 -10.01
CA ARG A 164 9.54 -3.30 -8.57
C ARG A 164 9.52 -2.01 -7.78
N PHE A 165 8.69 -1.97 -6.76
CA PHE A 165 8.72 -0.98 -5.69
C PHE A 165 8.96 -1.69 -4.37
N GLU A 166 9.88 -1.20 -3.56
CA GLU A 166 10.23 -1.76 -2.25
C GLU A 166 10.23 -0.68 -1.18
N MET A 167 9.70 -1.00 -0.02
CA MET A 167 9.92 -0.25 1.21
C MET A 167 10.63 -1.12 2.24
N VAL A 168 11.64 -0.53 2.89
CA VAL A 168 12.32 -1.10 4.06
C VAL A 168 12.26 -0.10 5.18
N GLY A 169 11.55 -0.45 6.25
CA GLY A 169 11.42 0.33 7.46
C GLY A 169 12.50 -0.04 8.48
N PHE A 170 13.04 0.98 9.15
CA PHE A 170 13.93 0.86 10.27
C PHE A 170 13.45 1.72 11.43
N ASN A 171 13.33 1.13 12.61
CA ASN A 171 12.99 1.86 13.83
C ASN A 171 14.26 2.19 14.60
N THR A 172 14.56 3.49 14.79
CA THR A 172 15.79 3.96 15.44
C THR A 172 15.78 3.75 16.95
N LEU A 173 14.61 3.65 17.59
CA LEU A 173 14.48 3.34 19.02
C LEU A 173 14.65 1.86 19.30
N LEU A 174 14.12 1.01 18.39
CA LEU A 174 14.25 -0.45 18.48
C LEU A 174 15.57 -0.97 17.89
N GLU A 175 16.31 -0.11 17.17
CA GLU A 175 17.53 -0.45 16.43
C GLU A 175 17.36 -1.68 15.51
N SER A 176 16.17 -1.79 14.89
CA SER A 176 15.80 -2.96 14.09
C SER A 176 14.97 -2.60 12.86
N HIS A 177 15.03 -3.48 11.85
CA HIS A 177 14.08 -3.44 10.74
C HIS A 177 12.73 -3.95 11.22
N ASN A 178 11.74 -3.08 11.17
CA ASN A 178 10.41 -3.35 11.72
C ASN A 178 9.34 -3.59 10.65
N ASP A 179 9.55 -3.16 9.42
CA ASP A 179 8.61 -3.33 8.33
C ASP A 179 9.33 -3.53 6.99
N LYS A 180 8.72 -4.31 6.11
CA LYS A 180 9.16 -4.49 4.73
C LYS A 180 7.99 -4.92 3.88
N TYR A 181 7.89 -4.32 2.69
CA TYR A 181 7.02 -4.82 1.63
C TYR A 181 7.63 -4.58 0.26
N THR A 182 7.15 -5.34 -0.72
CA THR A 182 7.48 -5.15 -2.12
C THR A 182 6.22 -5.22 -2.97
N ILE A 183 6.24 -4.51 -4.09
CA ILE A 183 5.27 -4.60 -5.16
C ILE A 183 6.05 -4.93 -6.43
N ASP A 184 5.84 -6.11 -6.97
CA ASP A 184 6.41 -6.53 -8.24
C ASP A 184 5.38 -6.25 -9.33
N TYR A 185 5.74 -5.42 -10.33
CA TYR A 185 4.85 -4.97 -11.40
C TYR A 185 5.04 -5.78 -12.66
N SER A 186 3.95 -6.02 -13.39
CA SER A 186 3.91 -6.66 -14.70
C SER A 186 2.86 -6.00 -15.60
N ASP A 187 2.89 -6.32 -16.89
CA ASP A 187 1.89 -5.90 -17.89
C ASP A 187 1.56 -4.40 -17.88
N PHE A 188 2.56 -3.55 -17.65
CA PHE A 188 2.36 -2.10 -17.72
C PHE A 188 2.03 -1.63 -19.13
N SER A 189 0.92 -0.87 -19.25
CA SER A 189 0.48 -0.23 -20.50
C SER A 189 0.06 1.23 -20.24
N PRO A 190 0.48 2.22 -21.06
CA PRO A 190 0.01 3.60 -20.95
C PRO A 190 -1.37 3.80 -21.59
N GLN A 191 -2.18 2.77 -21.71
CA GLN A 191 -3.51 2.77 -22.32
C GLN A 191 -4.46 1.94 -21.47
N THR A 192 -5.76 2.29 -21.52
CA THR A 192 -6.85 1.53 -20.91
C THR A 192 -8.15 1.72 -21.68
N GLU A 193 -9.05 0.76 -21.59
CA GLU A 193 -10.40 0.85 -22.17
C GLU A 193 -11.30 1.67 -21.24
N SER A 194 -12.21 2.46 -21.82
CA SER A 194 -13.04 3.40 -21.06
C SER A 194 -14.17 2.73 -20.25
N ASP A 195 -14.65 1.57 -20.71
CA ASP A 195 -15.74 0.82 -20.09
C ASP A 195 -15.31 0.02 -18.87
N ILE A 196 -14.00 -0.17 -18.69
CA ILE A 196 -13.43 -0.88 -17.52
C ILE A 196 -13.81 -0.21 -16.19
N PHE A 197 -14.05 1.10 -16.18
CA PHE A 197 -14.38 1.88 -15.00
C PHE A 197 -15.87 1.86 -14.65
N ILE A 198 -16.70 1.19 -15.44
CA ILE A 198 -18.15 1.08 -15.18
C ILE A 198 -18.35 -0.10 -14.21
N PRO A 199 -18.87 0.13 -12.99
CA PRO A 199 -19.25 -0.97 -12.12
C PRO A 199 -20.25 -1.89 -12.81
N SER A 200 -20.10 -3.19 -12.61
CA SER A 200 -20.98 -4.20 -13.25
C SER A 200 -22.44 -3.89 -13.01
N GLY A 201 -23.21 -3.61 -14.09
CA GLY A 201 -24.55 -3.10 -14.02
C GLY A 201 -25.55 -4.05 -13.32
N GLY A 202 -26.53 -3.46 -12.63
CA GLY A 202 -27.66 -4.19 -12.03
C GLY A 202 -27.49 -4.64 -10.58
N MET A 203 -26.35 -4.37 -9.94
CA MET A 203 -26.19 -4.62 -8.50
C MET A 203 -26.72 -3.41 -7.70
N THR A 204 -27.53 -3.67 -6.69
CA THR A 204 -27.87 -2.66 -5.67
C THR A 204 -26.71 -2.59 -4.68
N CYS A 205 -26.16 -1.38 -4.47
CA CYS A 205 -25.08 -1.19 -3.51
C CYS A 205 -25.64 -0.74 -2.16
N GLU A 206 -25.14 -1.33 -1.09
CA GLU A 206 -25.43 -0.98 0.31
C GLU A 206 -24.38 0.03 0.81
N GLU A 207 -24.68 0.77 1.86
CA GLU A 207 -23.65 1.56 2.55
C GLU A 207 -22.64 0.63 3.22
N PHE A 208 -21.39 1.10 3.33
CA PHE A 208 -20.40 0.34 4.10
C PHE A 208 -20.84 0.21 5.56
N PRO A 209 -20.69 -0.98 6.15
CA PRO A 209 -20.94 -1.14 7.59
C PRO A 209 -19.90 -0.35 8.40
N ASP A 210 -20.26 0.09 9.60
CA ASP A 210 -19.31 0.72 10.52
C ASP A 210 -18.25 -0.29 11.03
N PRO A 211 -17.00 0.17 11.25
CA PRO A 211 -16.47 1.53 11.08
C PRO A 211 -16.01 1.81 9.64
N VAL A 212 -16.47 2.91 9.07
CA VAL A 212 -16.19 3.32 7.68
C VAL A 212 -14.69 3.40 7.37
N GLU A 213 -13.88 3.86 8.31
CA GLU A 213 -12.42 3.98 8.13
C GLU A 213 -11.74 2.62 7.89
N GLU A 214 -12.18 1.56 8.56
CA GLU A 214 -11.68 0.20 8.34
C GLU A 214 -12.03 -0.29 6.93
N HIS A 215 -13.21 0.04 6.45
CA HIS A 215 -13.66 -0.30 5.10
C HIS A 215 -12.92 0.46 4.01
N GLN A 216 -12.45 1.69 4.27
CA GLN A 216 -11.61 2.42 3.31
C GLN A 216 -10.27 1.71 3.06
N ILE A 217 -9.64 1.15 4.10
CA ILE A 217 -8.43 0.34 3.94
C ILE A 217 -8.73 -0.94 3.16
N LEU A 218 -9.87 -1.59 3.41
CA LEU A 218 -10.31 -2.76 2.67
C LEU A 218 -10.54 -2.42 1.20
N ALA A 219 -11.08 -1.23 0.92
CA ALA A 219 -11.41 -0.80 -0.42
C ALA A 219 -10.19 -0.53 -1.29
N ASN A 220 -9.09 -0.03 -0.72
CA ASN A 220 -7.92 0.33 -1.51
C ASN A 220 -6.59 0.23 -0.74
N PRO A 221 -6.16 -1.00 -0.38
CA PRO A 221 -4.94 -1.20 0.38
C PRO A 221 -3.67 -0.77 -0.36
N ILE A 222 -3.63 -0.83 -1.69
CA ILE A 222 -2.43 -0.49 -2.47
C ILE A 222 -2.02 0.98 -2.27
N GLN A 223 -2.98 1.86 -1.97
CA GLN A 223 -2.73 3.27 -1.68
C GLN A 223 -1.73 3.45 -0.53
N ASP A 224 -1.89 2.69 0.54
CA ASP A 224 -1.01 2.76 1.71
C ASP A 224 0.42 2.32 1.39
N TYR A 225 0.59 1.44 0.40
CA TYR A 225 1.90 0.90 0.04
C TYR A 225 2.63 1.76 -1.00
N VAL A 226 1.93 2.37 -1.94
CA VAL A 226 2.56 3.26 -2.94
C VAL A 226 2.77 4.69 -2.43
N ASN A 227 2.11 5.06 -1.33
CA ASN A 227 2.28 6.35 -0.69
C ASN A 227 3.56 6.34 0.17
N THR A 228 4.47 7.28 -0.09
CA THR A 228 5.72 7.42 0.68
C THR A 228 5.54 8.20 1.99
N SER A 229 4.31 8.43 2.44
CA SER A 229 4.04 8.99 3.76
C SER A 229 4.46 8.00 4.85
N PRO A 230 5.25 8.41 5.84
CA PRO A 230 5.70 7.53 6.92
C PRO A 230 4.58 7.14 7.90
N VAL A 231 3.43 7.81 7.84
CA VAL A 231 2.25 7.51 8.65
C VAL A 231 1.17 6.95 7.71
N SER A 232 1.09 5.64 7.64
CA SER A 232 0.04 4.93 6.90
C SER A 232 -1.30 5.03 7.62
N HIS A 233 -2.38 4.70 6.91
CA HIS A 233 -3.70 4.59 7.52
C HIS A 233 -3.74 3.55 8.65
N ALA A 234 -2.98 2.46 8.52
CA ALA A 234 -2.86 1.43 9.56
C ALA A 234 -2.34 1.98 10.89
N HIS A 235 -1.41 2.95 10.87
CA HIS A 235 -0.93 3.60 12.09
C HIS A 235 -2.04 4.39 12.81
N ARG A 236 -2.95 5.04 12.07
CA ARG A 236 -4.06 5.78 12.67
C ARG A 236 -5.05 4.91 13.41
N LEU A 237 -5.19 3.63 13.02
CA LEU A 237 -6.08 2.68 13.69
C LEU A 237 -5.53 2.14 15.02
N PHE A 238 -4.24 2.33 15.31
CA PHE A 238 -3.66 1.85 16.57
C PHE A 238 -4.19 2.61 17.80
N GLY A 239 -4.47 3.92 17.67
CA GLY A 239 -5.10 4.71 18.72
C GLY A 239 -6.46 4.15 19.15
N PRO A 240 -7.45 4.06 18.23
CA PRO A 240 -8.73 3.42 18.47
C PRO A 240 -8.64 1.97 19.00
N PHE A 241 -7.69 1.18 18.50
CA PHE A 241 -7.43 -0.16 19.03
C PHE A 241 -7.05 -0.13 20.52
N LYS A 242 -6.11 0.74 20.91
CA LYS A 242 -5.69 0.89 22.31
C LYS A 242 -6.87 1.27 23.22
N GLU A 243 -7.71 2.19 22.79
CA GLU A 243 -8.91 2.59 23.53
C GLU A 243 -9.90 1.42 23.68
N LYS A 244 -10.23 0.75 22.58
CA LYS A 244 -11.19 -0.36 22.54
C LYS A 244 -10.78 -1.52 23.44
N PHE A 245 -9.48 -1.85 23.50
CA PHE A 245 -8.95 -2.99 24.25
C PHE A 245 -8.23 -2.57 25.53
N ASN A 246 -8.39 -1.30 25.98
CA ASN A 246 -7.80 -0.74 27.19
C ASN A 246 -6.29 -1.01 27.30
N ARG A 247 -5.54 -0.77 26.21
CA ARG A 247 -4.10 -1.02 26.14
C ARG A 247 -3.30 0.13 26.74
N GLN A 248 -2.37 -0.22 27.61
CA GLN A 248 -1.38 0.68 28.20
C GLN A 248 -0.02 -0.02 28.13
N TYR A 249 1.02 0.69 27.74
CA TYR A 249 2.37 0.17 27.60
C TYR A 249 3.31 0.91 28.54
N GLU A 250 4.28 0.19 29.13
CA GLU A 250 5.13 0.72 30.18
C GLU A 250 6.20 1.69 29.65
N SER A 251 6.57 1.60 28.38
CA SER A 251 7.61 2.41 27.76
C SER A 251 7.27 2.75 26.32
N GLU A 252 7.92 3.81 25.81
CA GLU A 252 7.86 4.18 24.38
C GLU A 252 8.38 3.05 23.48
N LYS A 253 9.40 2.32 23.93
CA LYS A 253 9.92 1.15 23.22
C LYS A 253 8.86 0.08 23.06
N GLU A 254 8.18 -0.29 24.13
CA GLU A 254 7.08 -1.26 24.08
C GLU A 254 5.94 -0.75 23.19
N HIS A 255 5.60 0.53 23.29
CA HIS A 255 4.56 1.13 22.44
C HIS A 255 4.89 0.96 20.94
N GLU A 256 6.11 1.26 20.52
CA GLU A 256 6.56 1.08 19.13
C GLU A 256 6.55 -0.40 18.69
N GLU A 257 6.95 -1.32 19.55
CA GLU A 257 6.89 -2.75 19.27
C GLU A 257 5.43 -3.23 19.09
N ARG A 258 4.53 -2.83 19.99
CA ARG A 258 3.10 -3.20 19.95
C ARG A 258 2.38 -2.62 18.74
N GLU A 259 2.67 -1.37 18.40
CA GLU A 259 2.13 -0.76 17.19
C GLU A 259 2.55 -1.56 15.95
N ASN A 260 3.80 -1.98 15.87
CA ASN A 260 4.29 -2.77 14.75
C ASN A 260 3.58 -4.13 14.64
N TYR A 261 3.42 -4.86 15.77
CA TYR A 261 2.67 -6.13 15.77
C TYR A 261 1.20 -5.93 15.38
N PHE A 262 0.58 -4.85 15.83
CA PHE A 262 -0.79 -4.50 15.46
C PHE A 262 -0.91 -4.25 13.95
N ILE A 263 -0.01 -3.47 13.36
CA ILE A 263 -0.02 -3.17 11.91
C ILE A 263 0.11 -4.46 11.08
N HIS A 264 1.01 -5.36 11.46
CA HIS A 264 1.16 -6.64 10.77
C HIS A 264 -0.10 -7.51 10.91
N SER A 265 -0.73 -7.52 12.09
CA SER A 265 -1.98 -8.24 12.32
C SER A 265 -3.12 -7.68 11.50
N LEU A 266 -3.26 -6.34 11.44
CA LEU A 266 -4.27 -5.65 10.66
C LEU A 266 -4.13 -5.98 9.16
N ARG A 267 -2.92 -5.91 8.63
CA ARG A 267 -2.64 -6.26 7.23
C ARG A 267 -2.98 -7.73 6.94
N HIS A 268 -2.63 -8.63 7.87
CA HIS A 268 -2.96 -10.05 7.75
C HIS A 268 -4.49 -10.28 7.73
N VAL A 269 -5.22 -9.69 8.66
CA VAL A 269 -6.68 -9.77 8.73
C VAL A 269 -7.32 -9.28 7.43
N HIS A 270 -6.93 -8.10 6.97
CA HIS A 270 -7.54 -7.49 5.79
C HIS A 270 -7.22 -8.26 4.50
N SER A 271 -5.96 -8.69 4.30
CA SER A 271 -5.60 -9.47 3.11
C SER A 271 -6.26 -10.86 3.09
N THR A 272 -6.38 -11.51 4.27
CA THR A 272 -7.07 -12.79 4.39
C THR A 272 -8.56 -12.64 4.07
N ASN A 273 -9.21 -11.58 4.55
CA ASN A 273 -10.62 -11.32 4.27
C ASN A 273 -10.87 -11.04 2.78
N ARG A 274 -9.95 -10.32 2.09
CA ARG A 274 -10.03 -10.16 0.63
C ARG A 274 -9.83 -11.45 -0.16
N ALA A 275 -9.24 -12.47 0.43
CA ALA A 275 -9.10 -13.76 -0.23
C ALA A 275 -10.46 -14.49 -0.42
N GLY A 276 -11.53 -14.01 0.22
CA GLY A 276 -12.88 -14.58 0.10
C GLY A 276 -12.91 -16.03 0.57
N LEU A 277 -12.42 -16.29 1.78
CA LEU A 277 -12.46 -17.61 2.40
C LEU A 277 -13.83 -17.85 3.06
N THR A 278 -14.08 -19.11 3.46
CA THR A 278 -15.33 -19.49 4.16
C THR A 278 -15.43 -18.94 5.59
N TYR A 279 -14.41 -18.26 6.05
CA TYR A 279 -14.35 -17.60 7.36
C TYR A 279 -13.82 -16.19 7.19
N SER A 280 -14.04 -15.33 8.18
CA SER A 280 -13.47 -13.98 8.27
C SER A 280 -12.65 -13.85 9.54
N LEU A 281 -11.57 -13.10 9.47
CA LEU A 281 -10.75 -12.72 10.60
C LEU A 281 -11.17 -11.34 11.12
N GLY A 282 -10.90 -11.07 12.40
CA GLY A 282 -11.13 -9.77 13.02
C GLY A 282 -10.00 -9.37 13.96
N ILE A 283 -9.88 -8.06 14.18
CA ILE A 283 -8.97 -7.50 15.18
C ILE A 283 -9.53 -7.80 16.57
N ASN A 284 -8.69 -8.35 17.44
CA ASN A 284 -9.02 -8.80 18.79
C ASN A 284 -7.90 -8.46 19.79
N ASP A 285 -8.08 -8.87 21.04
CA ASP A 285 -7.14 -8.67 22.15
C ASP A 285 -5.70 -9.15 21.89
N PHE A 286 -5.48 -10.02 20.92
CA PHE A 286 -4.16 -10.58 20.62
C PHE A 286 -3.49 -9.91 19.42
N SER A 287 -4.09 -8.84 18.87
CA SER A 287 -3.63 -8.24 17.63
C SER A 287 -2.33 -7.45 17.77
N ASP A 288 -1.96 -7.03 18.98
CA ASP A 288 -0.69 -6.38 19.32
C ASP A 288 0.35 -7.32 19.95
N TRP A 289 0.07 -8.63 20.00
CA TRP A 289 0.95 -9.62 20.61
C TRP A 289 2.09 -10.01 19.65
N SER A 290 3.27 -10.24 20.24
CA SER A 290 4.41 -10.83 19.55
C SER A 290 4.13 -12.29 19.15
N ASN A 291 4.91 -12.82 18.22
CA ASN A 291 4.83 -14.24 17.85
C ASN A 291 5.12 -15.17 19.03
N ALA A 292 6.02 -14.77 19.93
CA ALA A 292 6.34 -15.53 21.13
C ALA A 292 5.15 -15.61 22.12
N GLU A 293 4.44 -14.51 22.29
CA GLU A 293 3.22 -14.48 23.14
C GLU A 293 2.11 -15.33 22.51
N ARG A 294 1.88 -15.21 21.21
CA ARG A 294 0.88 -16.03 20.48
C ARG A 294 1.21 -17.53 20.51
N ALA A 295 2.50 -17.89 20.47
CA ALA A 295 2.92 -19.29 20.57
C ALA A 295 2.49 -19.95 21.89
N ARG A 296 2.41 -19.19 22.99
CA ARG A 296 1.91 -19.69 24.29
C ARG A 296 0.44 -20.13 24.23
N LEU A 297 -0.39 -19.47 23.38
CA LEU A 297 -1.79 -19.85 23.19
C LEU A 297 -1.96 -21.19 22.45
N ARG A 298 -0.97 -21.57 21.63
CA ARG A 298 -1.03 -22.79 20.84
C ARG A 298 -0.67 -24.05 21.62
N GLY A 299 -0.42 -23.95 22.95
CA GLY A 299 -0.06 -25.08 23.79
C GLY A 299 1.29 -25.73 23.42
N GLY A 300 2.12 -25.04 22.67
CA GLY A 300 3.45 -25.53 22.31
C GLY A 300 4.35 -25.57 23.54
N ILE A 301 4.91 -26.74 23.85
CA ILE A 301 6.02 -26.88 24.78
C ILE A 301 7.15 -26.06 24.20
N LEU A 302 7.56 -24.97 24.87
CA LEU A 302 8.80 -24.29 24.58
C LEU A 302 9.93 -25.32 24.87
N ILE A 303 10.48 -25.91 23.81
CA ILE A 303 11.72 -26.67 23.93
C ILE A 303 12.78 -25.61 24.19
N PRO A 304 13.44 -25.56 25.36
CA PRO A 304 14.54 -24.66 25.58
C PRO A 304 15.60 -24.92 24.50
N ASP A 305 16.15 -23.85 23.92
CA ASP A 305 17.30 -23.99 23.04
C ASP A 305 18.33 -24.85 23.74
N ARG A 306 18.66 -26.00 23.15
CA ARG A 306 19.81 -26.77 23.61
C ARG A 306 21.03 -25.88 23.45
N GLU A 307 21.63 -25.48 24.57
CA GLU A 307 22.97 -24.95 24.54
C GLU A 307 23.79 -25.85 23.63
N LYS A 308 24.36 -25.26 22.58
CA LYS A 308 25.36 -25.96 21.78
C LYS A 308 26.56 -26.15 22.70
N ASP A 309 26.66 -27.36 23.26
CA ASP A 309 27.91 -27.82 23.88
C ASP A 309 28.99 -27.68 22.82
N THR A 310 29.88 -26.74 23.06
CA THR A 310 31.15 -26.59 22.35
C THR A 310 32.07 -27.75 22.78
N GLU A 311 32.33 -28.67 21.88
CA GLU A 311 33.58 -29.43 21.81
C GLU A 311 34.47 -28.94 20.68
#